data_a014d621141e94f931b7e75bda1936ad
#
_entry.id   a014d621141e94f931b7e75bda1936ad
#
_cell.length_a   1.000
_cell.length_b   1.000
_cell.length_c   1.000
_cell.angle_alpha   90.00
_cell.angle_beta   90.00
_cell.angle_gamma   90.00
#
_symmetry.space_group_name_H-M   'P 1'
#
loop_
_entity.id
_entity.type
_entity.pdbx_description
1 polymer ?
#
loop_
_entity_poly.entity_id
_entity_poly.type
_entity_poly.pdbx_seq_one_letter_code
_entity_poly.pdbx_strand_id
1 'polypeptide(L)' 'AQVKRSFEQWMTKISNAIAEGQSKGEINKKVNAEQYASLFIMLIEGGILLSKTMGDQSFLNHALDKVSHMIDHELNILPS' A
#
# COMPACT_ATOMS: atom_id res chain seq x y z
N ALA A 1 7.21 -17.21 -12.13
CA ALA A 1 8.54 -16.83 -11.68
C ALA A 1 8.50 -16.36 -10.24
N GLN A 2 9.67 -16.34 -9.61
CA GLN A 2 9.77 -15.98 -8.18
C GLN A 2 9.34 -14.54 -7.90
N VAL A 3 9.60 -13.62 -8.82
CA VAL A 3 9.20 -12.22 -8.66
C VAL A 3 7.69 -12.10 -8.58
N LYS A 4 6.98 -12.77 -9.49
CA LYS A 4 5.52 -12.77 -9.48
C LYS A 4 4.98 -13.34 -8.18
N ARG A 5 5.56 -14.45 -7.72
CA ARG A 5 5.15 -15.09 -6.47
C ARG A 5 5.37 -14.18 -5.27
N SER A 6 6.50 -13.47 -5.24
CA SER A 6 6.79 -12.54 -4.15
C SER A 6 5.77 -11.41 -4.08
N PHE A 7 5.41 -10.84 -5.22
CA PHE A 7 4.39 -9.79 -5.26
C PHE A 7 3.02 -10.32 -4.86
N GLU A 8 2.67 -11.54 -5.30
CA GLU A 8 1.41 -12.15 -4.90
C GLU A 8 1.35 -12.38 -3.39
N GLN A 9 2.45 -12.83 -2.79
CA GLN A 9 2.51 -13.03 -1.35
C GLN A 9 2.38 -11.71 -0.59
N TRP A 10 3.03 -10.65 -1.07
CA TRP A 10 2.92 -9.33 -0.45
C TRP A 10 1.50 -8.79 -0.57
N MET A 11 0.90 -8.91 -1.75
CA MET A 11 -0.48 -8.47 -1.95
C MET A 11 -1.44 -9.21 -1.02
N THR A 12 -1.25 -10.52 -0.87
CA THR A 12 -2.08 -11.32 0.02
C THR A 12 -1.92 -10.86 1.47
N LYS A 13 -0.69 -10.64 1.91
CA LYS A 13 -0.45 -10.19 3.29
C LYS A 13 -1.08 -8.84 3.56
N ILE A 14 -0.92 -7.90 2.64
CA ILE A 14 -1.46 -6.55 2.82
C ILE A 14 -2.97 -6.57 2.75
N SER A 15 -3.56 -7.28 1.78
CA SER A 15 -5.02 -7.34 1.67
C SER A 15 -5.64 -8.04 2.86
N ASN A 16 -4.98 -9.08 3.40
CA ASN A 16 -5.46 -9.76 4.61
C ASN A 16 -5.40 -8.84 5.83
N ALA A 17 -4.35 -8.04 5.94
CA ALA A 17 -4.22 -7.07 7.03
C ALA A 17 -5.34 -6.02 6.97
N ILE A 18 -5.64 -5.54 5.76
CA ILE A 18 -6.72 -4.58 5.57
C ILE A 18 -8.07 -5.22 5.91
N ALA A 19 -8.30 -6.44 5.41
CA ALA A 19 -9.56 -7.16 5.68
C ALA A 19 -9.74 -7.43 7.17
N GLU A 20 -8.66 -7.76 7.87
CA GLU A 20 -8.72 -7.96 9.32
C GLU A 20 -9.08 -6.65 10.02
N GLY A 21 -8.46 -5.53 9.62
CA GLY A 21 -8.83 -4.24 10.16
C GLY A 21 -10.28 -3.88 9.89
N GLN A 22 -10.79 -4.25 8.72
CA GLN A 22 -12.20 -4.05 8.39
C GLN A 22 -13.12 -4.85 9.31
N SER A 23 -12.76 -6.11 9.58
CA SER A 23 -13.56 -6.95 10.45
C SER A 23 -13.56 -6.48 11.90
N LYS A 24 -12.50 -5.80 12.33
CA LYS A 24 -12.40 -5.22 13.66
C LYS A 24 -13.01 -3.82 13.76
N GLY A 25 -13.49 -3.27 12.66
CA GLY A 25 -14.06 -1.94 12.63
C GLY A 25 -13.03 -0.82 12.65
N GLU A 26 -11.77 -1.12 12.39
CA GLU A 26 -10.68 -0.13 12.40
C GLU A 26 -10.43 0.48 11.02
N ILE A 27 -10.81 -0.24 9.97
CA ILE A 27 -10.63 0.21 8.59
C ILE A 27 -11.99 0.29 7.90
N ASN A 28 -12.12 1.29 7.03
CA ASN A 28 -13.36 1.54 6.28
C ASN A 28 -13.75 0.31 5.46
N LYS A 29 -14.94 -0.22 5.73
CA LYS A 29 -15.44 -1.42 5.07
C LYS A 29 -15.76 -1.22 3.60
N LYS A 30 -15.87 0.03 3.16
CA LYS A 30 -16.20 0.35 1.76
C LYS A 30 -15.00 0.23 0.84
N VAL A 31 -13.77 0.23 1.36
CA VAL A 31 -12.59 0.13 0.52
C VAL A 31 -12.37 -1.32 0.09
N ASN A 32 -11.85 -1.49 -1.12
CA ASN A 32 -11.50 -2.81 -1.64
C ASN A 32 -10.09 -3.15 -1.19
N ALA A 33 -9.96 -4.15 -0.32
CA ALA A 33 -8.67 -4.51 0.29
C ALA A 33 -7.64 -4.92 -0.76
N GLU A 34 -8.03 -5.69 -1.76
CA GLU A 34 -7.10 -6.13 -2.80
C GLU A 34 -6.63 -4.98 -3.66
N GLN A 35 -7.53 -4.05 -3.98
CA GLN A 35 -7.19 -2.88 -4.78
C GLN A 35 -6.19 -2.00 -4.04
N TYR A 36 -6.40 -1.75 -2.75
CA TYR A 36 -5.48 -0.93 -1.97
C TYR A 36 -4.14 -1.63 -1.77
N ALA A 37 -4.14 -2.95 -1.59
CA ALA A 37 -2.88 -3.70 -1.50
C ALA A 37 -2.05 -3.53 -2.78
N SER A 38 -2.69 -3.66 -3.94
CA SER A 38 -1.97 -3.48 -5.21
C SER A 38 -1.50 -2.05 -5.42
N LEU A 39 -2.30 -1.06 -5.01
CA LEU A 39 -1.90 0.35 -5.10
C LEU A 39 -0.67 0.65 -4.25
N PHE A 40 -0.63 0.14 -3.02
CA PHE A 40 0.52 0.34 -2.14
C PHE A 40 1.79 -0.25 -2.77
N ILE A 41 1.69 -1.47 -3.29
CA ILE A 41 2.84 -2.12 -3.90
C ILE A 41 3.29 -1.37 -5.15
N MET A 42 2.37 -0.93 -5.99
CA MET A 42 2.70 -0.17 -7.20
C MET A 42 3.42 1.13 -6.85
N LEU A 43 2.94 1.84 -5.83
CA LEU A 43 3.55 3.10 -5.41
C LEU A 43 4.96 2.88 -4.87
N ILE A 44 5.11 1.91 -3.98
CA ILE A 44 6.39 1.66 -3.33
C ILE A 44 7.41 1.14 -4.35
N GLU A 45 7.02 0.18 -5.18
CA GLU A 45 7.93 -0.38 -6.18
C GLU A 45 8.30 0.64 -7.25
N GLY A 46 7.33 1.45 -7.69
CA GLY A 46 7.60 2.55 -8.61
C GLY A 46 8.54 3.58 -8.02
N GLY A 47 8.34 3.91 -6.74
CA GLY A 47 9.22 4.83 -6.03
C GLY A 47 10.64 4.31 -5.92
N ILE A 48 10.79 3.02 -5.62
CA ILE A 48 12.11 2.38 -5.54
C ILE A 48 12.80 2.40 -6.90
N LEU A 49 12.09 1.98 -7.94
CA LEU A 49 12.65 1.91 -9.28
C LEU A 49 13.08 3.29 -9.77
N LEU A 50 12.22 4.29 -9.62
CA LEU A 50 12.54 5.65 -10.07
C LEU A 50 13.68 6.25 -9.25
N SER A 51 13.72 6.00 -7.95
CA SER A 51 14.80 6.50 -7.12
C SER A 51 16.15 5.96 -7.57
N LYS A 52 16.20 4.67 -7.89
CA LYS A 52 17.43 4.04 -8.37
C LYS A 52 17.81 4.52 -9.77
N THR A 53 16.82 4.59 -10.66
CA THR A 53 17.07 4.96 -12.05
C THR A 53 17.50 6.41 -12.18
N MET A 54 16.88 7.30 -11.43
CA MET A 54 17.13 8.74 -11.50
C MET A 54 18.20 9.19 -10.51
N GLY A 55 18.64 8.32 -9.61
CA GLY A 55 19.57 8.70 -8.58
C GLY A 55 19.02 9.74 -7.60
N ASP A 56 17.73 9.65 -7.30
CA ASP A 56 17.03 10.66 -6.51
C ASP A 56 16.06 9.98 -5.56
N GLN A 57 16.32 10.06 -4.27
CA GLN A 57 15.52 9.42 -3.21
C GLN A 57 14.12 10.04 -3.08
N SER A 58 13.89 11.23 -3.64
CA SER A 58 12.61 11.93 -3.48
C SER A 58 11.44 11.13 -4.06
N PHE A 59 11.66 10.33 -5.11
CA PHE A 59 10.59 9.51 -5.69
C PHE A 59 10.04 8.51 -4.67
N LEU A 60 10.92 7.84 -3.92
CA LEU A 60 10.46 6.91 -2.88
C LEU A 60 9.77 7.66 -1.75
N ASN A 61 10.31 8.82 -1.37
CA ASN A 61 9.70 9.63 -0.32
C ASN A 61 8.29 10.07 -0.71
N HIS A 62 8.09 10.48 -1.97
CA HIS A 62 6.75 10.84 -2.47
C HIS A 62 5.80 9.66 -2.39
N ALA A 63 6.26 8.45 -2.76
CA ALA A 63 5.44 7.25 -2.70
C ALA A 63 5.03 6.92 -1.27
N LEU A 64 5.98 6.99 -0.33
CA LEU A 64 5.70 6.70 1.07
C LEU A 64 4.74 7.74 1.68
N ASP A 65 4.91 9.01 1.32
CA ASP A 65 3.99 10.05 1.77
C ASP A 65 2.57 9.79 1.27
N LYS A 66 2.44 9.37 0.01
CA LYS A 66 1.11 9.06 -0.55
C LYS A 66 0.48 7.86 0.15
N VAL A 67 1.27 6.81 0.39
CA VAL A 67 0.77 5.63 1.11
C VAL A 67 0.28 6.03 2.51
N SER A 68 1.06 6.83 3.23
CA SER A 68 0.65 7.31 4.56
C SER A 68 -0.64 8.11 4.49
N HIS A 69 -0.77 8.99 3.50
CA HIS A 69 -1.97 9.78 3.31
C HIS A 69 -3.20 8.91 3.04
N MET A 70 -3.03 7.88 2.21
CA MET A 70 -4.11 6.95 1.89
C MET A 70 -4.56 6.20 3.14
N ILE A 71 -3.61 5.76 3.97
CA ILE A 71 -3.94 5.07 5.21
C ILE A 71 -4.72 5.99 6.15
N ASP A 72 -4.24 7.21 6.33
CA ASP A 72 -4.84 8.14 7.30
C ASP A 72 -6.21 8.67 6.85
N HIS A 73 -6.39 8.89 5.56
CA HIS A 73 -7.57 9.60 5.06
C HIS A 73 -8.58 8.73 4.33
N GLU A 74 -8.16 7.55 3.84
CA GLU A 74 -9.05 6.69 3.07
C GLU A 74 -9.35 5.36 3.77
N LEU A 75 -8.38 4.79 4.47
CA LEU A 75 -8.57 3.51 5.16
C LEU A 75 -9.08 3.68 6.57
N ASN A 76 -8.52 4.61 7.34
CA ASN A 76 -8.93 4.81 8.72
C ASN A 76 -10.32 5.43 8.79
N ILE A 77 -11.16 4.88 9.65
CA ILE A 77 -12.48 5.46 9.92
C ILE A 77 -12.49 6.29 11.18
N LEU A 78 -11.49 6.11 12.04
CA LEU A 78 -11.37 6.89 13.26
C LEU A 78 -10.61 8.19 12.98
N PRO A 79 -11.08 9.31 13.49
CA PRO A 79 -10.34 10.57 13.32
C PRO A 79 -8.98 10.45 13.96
N SER A 80 -7.96 10.86 13.24
CA SER A 80 -6.60 10.83 13.73
C SER A 80 -6.29 12.01 14.64
#